data_6f2e910fcf9c33b0c0438d2c1be7b754
#
_entry.id   6f2e910fcf9c33b0c0438d2c1be7b754
#
_cell.length_a   1.000
_cell.length_b   1.000
_cell.length_c   1.000
_cell.angle_alpha   90.00
_cell.angle_beta   90.00
_cell.angle_gamma   90.00
#
_symmetry.space_group_name_H-M   'P 1'
#
loop_
_entity.id
_entity.type
_entity.pdbx_description
1 polymer ?
#
loop_
_entity_poly.entity_id
_entity_poly.type
_entity_poly.pdbx_seq_one_letter_code
_entity_poly.pdbx_strand_id
1 'polypeptide(L)'
;VEELSVGLILQQVLNEALDKECSDVHIFTVGEELVVQFRVGSGLVQVLRLPSQGPSVLRRIKALAKMDVAETRIPQDGAFHWESESHESAVRVASLPTVDGEAMVLRLLPKRRGQLDLSALGLTQNQAQTVGHLLGSEAGLLLVAGPTSSGKTTTLYAMMEQLVRLGRRVISIEDPVERVLEDCHQLQVRERIGVTFDVGLRAALRQDPDVIMVGEIRDDVTARTALRAALTGHLVLSTTHARDLVGAVARLVDLGLDRALVSEALTAVIVQNLELRSRSFDQPAAQTAAMSSSDIPVEKVGVFSIHAMTQELSMLLASDLSWPLVRKQLAQWVRGHQYVVS
;
A
#
# COMPACT_ATOMS: atom_id res chain seq x y z
N VAL A 1 -5.31 -38.96 19.99
CA VAL A 1 -5.23 -37.66 19.31
C VAL A 1 -4.83 -38.01 17.88
N GLU A 2 -5.78 -37.95 16.93
CA GLU A 2 -5.49 -38.14 15.50
C GLU A 2 -4.42 -37.10 15.09
N GLU A 3 -3.32 -37.59 14.51
CA GLU A 3 -2.29 -36.74 13.90
C GLU A 3 -2.96 -35.98 12.73
N LEU A 4 -3.32 -34.72 12.97
CA LEU A 4 -3.75 -33.82 11.90
C LEU A 4 -2.67 -33.76 10.84
N SER A 5 -3.01 -34.02 9.58
CA SER A 5 -2.03 -33.91 8.50
C SER A 5 -1.48 -32.48 8.44
N VAL A 6 -0.21 -32.32 8.15
CA VAL A 6 0.49 -31.02 8.01
C VAL A 6 -0.28 -30.08 7.07
N GLY A 7 -0.93 -30.64 6.04
CA GLY A 7 -1.76 -29.87 5.10
C GLY A 7 -2.99 -29.28 5.77
N LEU A 8 -3.68 -30.04 6.62
CA LEU A 8 -4.87 -29.59 7.34
C LEU A 8 -4.52 -28.52 8.39
N ILE A 9 -3.38 -28.67 9.09
CA ILE A 9 -2.92 -27.64 10.05
C ILE A 9 -2.72 -26.31 9.33
N LEU A 10 -1.98 -26.32 8.21
CA LEU A 10 -1.71 -25.11 7.46
C LEU A 10 -3.00 -24.50 6.89
N GLN A 11 -3.92 -25.34 6.41
CA GLN A 11 -5.23 -24.89 5.93
C GLN A 11 -6.05 -24.21 7.01
N GLN A 12 -6.13 -24.81 8.19
CA GLN A 12 -6.86 -24.20 9.32
C GLN A 12 -6.22 -22.87 9.75
N VAL A 13 -4.89 -22.83 9.88
CA VAL A 13 -4.16 -21.64 10.28
C VAL A 13 -4.39 -20.49 9.29
N LEU A 14 -4.28 -20.74 7.98
CA LEU A 14 -4.44 -19.70 6.96
C LEU A 14 -5.89 -19.24 6.83
N ASN A 15 -6.85 -20.15 6.86
CA ASN A 15 -8.26 -19.78 6.79
C ASN A 15 -8.68 -18.97 8.02
N GLU A 16 -8.31 -19.41 9.24
CA GLU A 16 -8.62 -18.68 10.47
C GLU A 16 -7.95 -17.29 10.50
N ALA A 17 -6.71 -17.18 9.99
CA ALA A 17 -6.05 -15.90 9.88
C ALA A 17 -6.74 -14.95 8.91
N LEU A 18 -7.27 -15.48 7.79
CA LEU A 18 -8.03 -14.70 6.80
C LEU A 18 -9.42 -14.31 7.32
N ASP A 19 -10.12 -15.20 8.05
CA ASP A 19 -11.40 -14.89 8.72
C ASP A 19 -11.25 -13.75 9.74
N LYS A 20 -10.13 -13.72 10.46
CA LYS A 20 -9.81 -12.69 11.45
C LYS A 20 -9.15 -11.44 10.86
N GLU A 21 -9.06 -11.33 9.53
CA GLU A 21 -8.41 -10.22 8.82
C GLU A 21 -6.97 -9.92 9.33
N CYS A 22 -6.22 -10.97 9.66
CA CYS A 22 -4.85 -10.82 10.13
C CYS A 22 -3.95 -10.32 8.99
N SER A 23 -3.02 -9.42 9.31
CA SER A 23 -2.02 -8.96 8.34
C SER A 23 -0.88 -9.95 8.19
N ASP A 24 -0.44 -10.55 9.29
CA ASP A 24 0.71 -11.44 9.32
C ASP A 24 0.45 -12.63 10.25
N VAL A 25 0.93 -13.80 9.84
CA VAL A 25 0.98 -15.04 10.62
C VAL A 25 2.43 -15.33 10.95
N HIS A 26 2.77 -15.34 12.22
CA HIS A 26 4.09 -15.72 12.72
C HIS A 26 4.07 -17.19 13.08
N ILE A 27 4.96 -17.97 12.47
CA ILE A 27 5.10 -19.41 12.69
C ILE A 27 6.55 -19.67 13.04
N PHE A 28 6.80 -20.29 14.18
CA PHE A 28 8.15 -20.61 14.60
C PHE A 28 8.19 -21.92 15.41
N THR A 29 9.37 -22.46 15.55
CA THR A 29 9.60 -23.67 16.33
C THR A 29 10.26 -23.33 17.67
N VAL A 30 9.86 -24.05 18.71
CA VAL A 30 10.57 -24.10 19.99
C VAL A 30 10.93 -25.58 20.22
N GLY A 31 12.15 -25.94 19.83
CA GLY A 31 12.51 -27.36 19.64
C GLY A 31 11.69 -27.97 18.49
N GLU A 32 10.91 -29.01 18.77
CA GLU A 32 10.01 -29.62 17.78
C GLU A 32 8.56 -29.04 17.82
N GLU A 33 8.24 -28.26 18.83
CA GLU A 33 6.92 -27.66 18.96
C GLU A 33 6.69 -26.58 17.90
N LEU A 34 5.49 -26.57 17.33
CA LEU A 34 5.00 -25.50 16.47
C LEU A 34 4.29 -24.44 17.31
N VAL A 35 4.66 -23.20 17.14
CA VAL A 35 3.96 -22.05 17.72
C VAL A 35 3.46 -21.14 16.61
N VAL A 36 2.19 -20.77 16.65
CA VAL A 36 1.55 -19.87 15.68
C VAL A 36 0.95 -18.69 16.41
N GLN A 37 1.28 -17.49 15.92
CA GLN A 37 0.74 -16.22 16.42
C GLN A 37 0.18 -15.40 15.27
N PHE A 38 -0.96 -14.78 15.49
CA PHE A 38 -1.60 -13.87 14.55
C PHE A 38 -1.34 -12.43 14.92
N ARG A 39 -1.04 -11.60 13.93
CA ARG A 39 -1.02 -10.14 14.10
C ARG A 39 -2.39 -9.59 13.76
N VAL A 40 -3.09 -9.14 14.80
CA VAL A 40 -4.39 -8.49 14.67
C VAL A 40 -4.23 -7.02 15.09
N GLY A 41 -4.30 -6.11 14.13
CA GLY A 41 -3.97 -4.70 14.37
C GLY A 41 -2.51 -4.53 14.83
N SER A 42 -2.29 -3.95 16.01
CA SER A 42 -0.95 -3.77 16.61
C SER A 42 -0.53 -4.93 17.53
N GLY A 43 -1.45 -5.83 17.89
CA GLY A 43 -1.22 -6.92 18.83
C GLY A 43 -0.78 -8.23 18.18
N LEU A 44 -0.07 -9.08 18.94
CA LEU A 44 0.20 -10.47 18.59
C LEU A 44 -0.61 -11.37 19.55
N VAL A 45 -1.36 -12.30 18.95
CA VAL A 45 -2.18 -13.28 19.71
C VAL A 45 -1.69 -14.67 19.34
N GLN A 46 -1.30 -15.45 20.34
CA GLN A 46 -0.97 -16.85 20.15
C GLN A 46 -2.27 -17.65 19.94
N VAL A 47 -2.36 -18.37 18.83
CA VAL A 47 -3.57 -19.11 18.44
C VAL A 47 -3.37 -20.62 18.46
N LEU A 48 -2.14 -21.09 18.29
CA LEU A 48 -1.87 -22.52 18.21
C LEU A 48 -0.50 -22.85 18.82
N ARG A 49 -0.44 -23.99 19.52
CA ARG A 49 0.79 -24.63 19.96
C ARG A 49 0.62 -26.15 19.85
N LEU A 50 1.45 -26.78 19.02
CA LEU A 50 1.39 -28.22 18.77
C LEU A 50 2.74 -28.87 19.00
N PRO A 51 2.80 -29.97 19.73
CA PRO A 51 4.02 -30.74 19.87
C PRO A 51 4.38 -31.44 18.54
N SER A 52 5.66 -31.59 18.24
CA SER A 52 6.24 -32.41 17.16
C SER A 52 5.85 -32.08 15.70
N GLN A 53 5.13 -30.98 15.45
CA GLN A 53 4.67 -30.64 14.10
C GLN A 53 5.48 -29.51 13.43
N GLY A 54 6.29 -28.78 14.20
CA GLY A 54 6.97 -27.57 13.76
C GLY A 54 7.80 -27.74 12.49
N PRO A 55 8.82 -28.60 12.46
CA PRO A 55 9.69 -28.74 11.29
C PRO A 55 8.96 -29.18 10.02
N SER A 56 7.90 -29.97 10.16
CA SER A 56 7.12 -30.48 9.03
C SER A 56 6.23 -29.39 8.40
N VAL A 57 5.63 -28.51 9.22
CA VAL A 57 4.83 -27.38 8.75
C VAL A 57 5.73 -26.36 8.04
N LEU A 58 6.91 -26.03 8.61
CA LEU A 58 7.86 -25.11 7.99
C LEU A 58 8.35 -25.61 6.64
N ARG A 59 8.71 -26.90 6.54
CA ARG A 59 9.09 -27.53 5.26
C ARG A 59 7.97 -27.46 4.22
N ARG A 60 6.72 -27.65 4.64
CA ARG A 60 5.56 -27.54 3.74
C ARG A 60 5.39 -26.12 3.24
N ILE A 61 5.56 -25.11 4.11
CA ILE A 61 5.50 -23.69 3.72
C ILE A 61 6.60 -23.35 2.72
N LYS A 62 7.85 -23.78 2.97
CA LYS A 62 8.96 -23.59 2.03
C LYS A 62 8.67 -24.18 0.65
N ALA A 63 8.15 -25.41 0.63
CA ALA A 63 7.80 -26.07 -0.63
C ALA A 63 6.73 -25.30 -1.41
N LEU A 64 5.69 -24.80 -0.75
CA LEU A 64 4.66 -23.95 -1.36
C LEU A 64 5.23 -22.64 -1.86
N ALA A 65 6.11 -22.02 -1.08
CA ALA A 65 6.73 -20.72 -1.38
C ALA A 65 7.89 -20.81 -2.39
N LYS A 66 8.19 -22.00 -2.91
CA LYS A 66 9.31 -22.29 -3.84
C LYS A 66 10.68 -21.91 -3.27
N MET A 67 10.85 -22.04 -1.97
CA MET A 67 12.10 -21.90 -1.24
C MET A 67 12.87 -23.21 -1.22
N ASP A 68 14.16 -23.16 -0.90
CA ASP A 68 14.96 -24.37 -0.64
C ASP A 68 14.53 -24.98 0.70
N VAL A 69 13.93 -26.19 0.61
CA VAL A 69 13.40 -26.91 1.77
C VAL A 69 14.52 -27.49 2.65
N ALA A 70 15.68 -27.77 2.07
CA ALA A 70 16.82 -28.35 2.76
C ALA A 70 17.69 -27.29 3.47
N GLU A 71 17.70 -26.06 2.96
CA GLU A 71 18.51 -24.99 3.52
C GLU A 71 17.79 -24.28 4.66
N THR A 72 18.33 -24.36 5.88
CA THR A 72 17.76 -23.77 7.11
C THR A 72 18.67 -22.76 7.79
N ARG A 73 19.87 -22.51 7.23
CA ARG A 73 20.94 -21.71 7.86
C ARG A 73 20.95 -20.26 7.37
N ILE A 74 20.28 -19.97 6.27
CA ILE A 74 20.22 -18.62 5.69
C ILE A 74 18.76 -18.15 5.57
N PRO A 75 18.50 -16.85 5.70
CA PRO A 75 17.17 -16.29 5.43
C PRO A 75 16.76 -16.53 3.99
N GLN A 76 15.48 -16.79 3.79
CA GLN A 76 14.89 -16.98 2.46
C GLN A 76 13.58 -16.22 2.36
N ASP A 77 13.28 -15.76 1.14
CA ASP A 77 12.02 -15.15 0.78
C ASP A 77 11.32 -15.94 -0.31
N GLY A 78 10.02 -16.05 -0.22
CA GLY A 78 9.20 -16.72 -1.20
C GLY A 78 7.76 -16.23 -1.20
N ALA A 79 6.96 -16.78 -2.10
CA ALA A 79 5.54 -16.47 -2.16
C ALA A 79 4.76 -17.64 -2.75
N PHE A 80 3.50 -17.76 -2.35
CA PHE A 80 2.56 -18.70 -2.96
C PHE A 80 1.16 -18.11 -3.00
N HIS A 81 0.32 -18.71 -3.81
CA HIS A 81 -1.09 -18.39 -3.85
C HIS A 81 -1.87 -19.38 -2.99
N TRP A 82 -2.69 -18.85 -2.09
CA TRP A 82 -3.58 -19.64 -1.25
C TRP A 82 -5.00 -19.53 -1.76
N GLU A 83 -5.63 -20.67 -1.98
CA GLU A 83 -7.02 -20.75 -2.42
C GLU A 83 -7.74 -21.82 -1.59
N SER A 84 -8.91 -21.48 -1.06
CA SER A 84 -9.82 -22.35 -0.36
C SER A 84 -11.26 -22.02 -0.78
N GLU A 85 -12.25 -22.78 -0.34
CA GLU A 85 -13.66 -22.54 -0.68
C GLU A 85 -14.14 -21.13 -0.33
N SER A 86 -13.61 -20.55 0.74
CA SER A 86 -14.02 -19.24 1.27
C SER A 86 -13.04 -18.11 1.02
N HIS A 87 -11.76 -18.42 0.77
CA HIS A 87 -10.68 -17.42 0.73
C HIS A 87 -9.74 -17.60 -0.45
N GLU A 88 -9.29 -16.47 -0.97
CA GLU A 88 -8.20 -16.38 -1.93
C GLU A 88 -7.21 -15.30 -1.46
N SER A 89 -5.92 -15.64 -1.35
CA SER A 89 -4.89 -14.73 -0.87
C SER A 89 -3.55 -15.01 -1.53
N ALA A 90 -2.83 -13.98 -1.92
CA ALA A 90 -1.39 -14.10 -2.11
C ALA A 90 -0.72 -14.11 -0.72
N VAL A 91 0.22 -15.02 -0.53
CA VAL A 91 0.95 -15.18 0.74
C VAL A 91 2.43 -14.98 0.47
N ARG A 92 3.03 -14.00 1.12
CA ARG A 92 4.48 -13.80 1.13
C ARG A 92 5.07 -14.46 2.36
N VAL A 93 6.19 -15.11 2.19
CA VAL A 93 6.88 -15.83 3.23
C VAL A 93 8.29 -15.29 3.35
N ALA A 94 8.67 -14.90 4.55
CA ALA A 94 10.07 -14.66 4.92
C ALA A 94 10.48 -15.64 6.00
N SER A 95 11.58 -16.38 5.80
CA SER A 95 12.15 -17.27 6.79
C SER A 95 13.39 -16.66 7.41
N LEU A 96 13.57 -16.92 8.69
CA LEU A 96 14.71 -16.48 9.48
C LEU A 96 15.23 -17.62 10.35
N PRO A 97 16.51 -18.05 10.22
CA PRO A 97 17.15 -18.93 11.16
C PRO A 97 17.21 -18.28 12.55
N THR A 98 16.86 -19.01 13.58
CA THR A 98 16.94 -18.58 14.98
C THR A 98 17.71 -19.61 15.82
N VAL A 99 18.03 -19.26 17.05
CA VAL A 99 18.76 -20.17 17.97
C VAL A 99 17.93 -21.41 18.30
N ASP A 100 16.60 -21.26 18.36
CA ASP A 100 15.68 -22.34 18.73
C ASP A 100 15.13 -23.12 17.52
N GLY A 101 15.61 -22.80 16.29
CA GLY A 101 15.11 -23.40 15.05
C GLY A 101 14.88 -22.35 13.96
N GLU A 102 13.81 -22.47 13.20
CA GLU A 102 13.48 -21.56 12.12
C GLU A 102 12.16 -20.85 12.43
N ALA A 103 12.13 -19.53 12.18
CA ALA A 103 10.93 -18.71 12.25
C ALA A 103 10.51 -18.27 10.86
N MET A 104 9.21 -18.17 10.62
CA MET A 104 8.63 -17.65 9.39
C MET A 104 7.55 -16.62 9.68
N VAL A 105 7.49 -15.61 8.82
CA VAL A 105 6.38 -14.67 8.79
C VAL A 105 5.67 -14.82 7.45
N LEU A 106 4.38 -15.11 7.51
CA LEU A 106 3.50 -15.19 6.35
C LEU A 106 2.66 -13.92 6.31
N ARG A 107 2.95 -13.01 5.38
CA ARG A 107 2.11 -11.85 5.15
C ARG A 107 0.97 -12.22 4.22
N LEU A 108 -0.25 -12.03 4.71
CA LEU A 108 -1.46 -12.32 3.98
C LEU A 108 -1.87 -11.09 3.16
N LEU A 109 -2.06 -11.28 1.87
CA LEU A 109 -2.55 -10.29 0.94
C LEU A 109 -3.88 -10.79 0.36
N PRO A 110 -4.97 -10.71 1.14
CA PRO A 110 -6.26 -11.27 0.72
C PRO A 110 -6.73 -10.56 -0.55
N LYS A 111 -7.21 -11.35 -1.51
CA LYS A 111 -7.88 -10.83 -2.69
C LYS A 111 -9.21 -10.24 -2.24
N ARG A 112 -9.22 -8.95 -1.94
CA ARG A 112 -10.46 -8.25 -1.62
C ARG A 112 -11.36 -8.30 -2.85
N ARG A 113 -12.43 -9.09 -2.76
CA ARG A 113 -13.51 -9.12 -3.76
C ARG A 113 -14.35 -7.85 -3.55
N GLY A 114 -14.54 -7.06 -4.58
CA GLY A 114 -15.31 -5.84 -4.55
C GLY A 114 -14.54 -4.65 -5.12
N GLN A 115 -15.26 -3.74 -5.72
CA GLN A 115 -14.69 -2.49 -6.24
C GLN A 115 -14.26 -1.61 -5.08
N LEU A 116 -13.07 -1.01 -5.22
CA LEU A 116 -12.63 0.05 -4.33
C LEU A 116 -13.29 1.35 -4.80
N ASP A 117 -14.17 1.89 -3.99
CA ASP A 117 -14.74 3.19 -4.23
C ASP A 117 -14.00 4.25 -3.38
N LEU A 118 -13.63 5.35 -4.01
CA LEU A 118 -13.00 6.48 -3.31
C LEU A 118 -13.86 6.98 -2.14
N SER A 119 -15.19 6.99 -2.30
CA SER A 119 -16.12 7.39 -1.24
C SER A 119 -16.06 6.47 -0.01
N ALA A 120 -15.76 5.18 -0.21
CA ALA A 120 -15.64 4.20 0.88
C ALA A 120 -14.32 4.31 1.67
N LEU A 121 -13.35 5.10 1.19
CA LEU A 121 -12.06 5.27 1.84
C LEU A 121 -12.04 6.32 2.95
N GLY A 122 -13.13 7.07 3.13
CA GLY A 122 -13.24 8.14 4.12
C GLY A 122 -13.11 9.56 3.54
N LEU A 123 -13.10 9.71 2.21
CA LEU A 123 -13.20 11.02 1.58
C LEU A 123 -14.61 11.60 1.79
N THR A 124 -14.69 12.88 2.07
CA THR A 124 -15.97 13.62 1.99
C THR A 124 -16.43 13.68 0.53
N GLN A 125 -17.71 13.97 0.32
CA GLN A 125 -18.27 14.08 -1.03
C GLN A 125 -17.52 15.12 -1.87
N ASN A 126 -17.17 16.26 -1.29
CA ASN A 126 -16.40 17.31 -1.95
C ASN A 126 -14.99 16.85 -2.32
N GLN A 127 -14.33 16.13 -1.40
CA GLN A 127 -13.01 15.56 -1.65
C GLN A 127 -13.05 14.52 -2.77
N ALA A 128 -14.03 13.63 -2.76
CA ALA A 128 -14.21 12.62 -3.81
C ALA A 128 -14.46 13.28 -5.19
N GLN A 129 -15.25 14.34 -5.24
CA GLN A 129 -15.45 15.12 -6.46
C GLN A 129 -14.15 15.78 -6.92
N THR A 130 -13.40 16.39 -6.00
CA THR A 130 -12.11 17.02 -6.33
C THR A 130 -11.12 15.97 -6.89
N VAL A 131 -11.01 14.80 -6.27
CA VAL A 131 -10.18 13.71 -6.80
C VAL A 131 -10.68 13.28 -8.17
N GLY A 132 -12.00 13.13 -8.36
CA GLY A 132 -12.59 12.82 -9.67
C GLY A 132 -12.20 13.81 -10.76
N HIS A 133 -12.21 15.13 -10.47
CA HIS A 133 -11.73 16.15 -11.40
C HIS A 133 -10.25 16.03 -11.70
N LEU A 134 -9.41 15.78 -10.68
CA LEU A 134 -7.97 15.57 -10.86
C LEU A 134 -7.67 14.35 -11.72
N LEU A 135 -8.42 13.27 -11.56
CA LEU A 135 -8.32 12.06 -12.38
C LEU A 135 -8.79 12.29 -13.84
N GLY A 136 -9.60 13.31 -14.08
CA GLY A 136 -9.99 13.74 -15.42
C GLY A 136 -8.88 14.45 -16.21
N SER A 137 -7.76 14.81 -15.57
CA SER A 137 -6.61 15.44 -16.25
C SER A 137 -6.01 14.50 -17.31
N GLU A 138 -5.63 15.08 -18.45
CA GLU A 138 -4.97 14.32 -19.52
C GLU A 138 -3.52 13.98 -19.15
N ALA A 139 -2.84 14.88 -18.44
CA ALA A 139 -1.45 14.78 -18.06
C ALA A 139 -1.18 15.39 -16.69
N GLY A 140 -0.04 15.05 -16.11
CA GLY A 140 0.44 15.61 -14.85
C GLY A 140 0.82 14.55 -13.83
N LEU A 141 1.40 14.97 -12.73
CA LEU A 141 1.82 14.12 -11.62
C LEU A 141 0.89 14.31 -10.41
N LEU A 142 0.22 13.26 -9.99
CA LEU A 142 -0.61 13.21 -8.81
C LEU A 142 0.06 12.33 -7.76
N LEU A 143 0.36 12.91 -6.59
CA LEU A 143 1.04 12.21 -5.50
C LEU A 143 0.09 11.94 -4.34
N VAL A 144 0.09 10.70 -3.84
CA VAL A 144 -0.51 10.35 -2.56
C VAL A 144 0.59 10.29 -1.50
N ALA A 145 0.54 11.22 -0.55
CA ALA A 145 1.53 11.38 0.51
C ALA A 145 0.99 10.87 1.85
N GLY A 146 1.85 10.33 2.68
CA GLY A 146 1.48 9.88 4.03
C GLY A 146 2.48 8.88 4.61
N PRO A 147 2.40 8.60 5.92
CA PRO A 147 3.29 7.64 6.57
C PRO A 147 3.07 6.21 6.03
N THR A 148 3.94 5.29 6.41
CA THR A 148 3.76 3.86 6.14
C THR A 148 2.44 3.38 6.75
N SER A 149 1.73 2.50 6.06
CA SER A 149 0.43 1.96 6.49
C SER A 149 -0.71 2.98 6.61
N SER A 150 -0.60 4.15 5.97
CA SER A 150 -1.69 5.14 5.91
C SER A 150 -2.75 4.84 4.83
N GLY A 151 -2.62 3.74 4.09
CA GLY A 151 -3.58 3.33 3.06
C GLY A 151 -3.34 3.93 1.67
N LYS A 152 -2.18 4.53 1.40
CA LYS A 152 -1.82 5.14 0.09
C LYS A 152 -2.05 4.20 -1.10
N THR A 153 -1.56 2.97 -0.98
CA THR A 153 -1.71 1.95 -2.03
C THR A 153 -3.19 1.67 -2.30
N THR A 154 -4.01 1.55 -1.26
CA THR A 154 -5.46 1.32 -1.40
C THR A 154 -6.13 2.48 -2.15
N THR A 155 -5.73 3.72 -1.87
CA THR A 155 -6.23 4.91 -2.56
C THR A 155 -5.80 4.94 -4.02
N LEU A 156 -4.53 4.59 -4.33
CA LEU A 156 -4.08 4.46 -5.72
C LEU A 156 -4.85 3.38 -6.49
N TYR A 157 -5.12 2.23 -5.85
CA TYR A 157 -5.93 1.19 -6.47
C TYR A 157 -7.36 1.66 -6.77
N ALA A 158 -7.99 2.39 -5.86
CA ALA A 158 -9.32 2.98 -6.09
C ALA A 158 -9.30 3.99 -7.26
N MET A 159 -8.23 4.80 -7.36
CA MET A 159 -8.03 5.72 -8.48
C MET A 159 -7.85 4.99 -9.80
N MET A 160 -7.02 3.94 -9.82
CA MET A 160 -6.80 3.12 -11.01
C MET A 160 -8.09 2.44 -11.48
N GLU A 161 -8.87 1.84 -10.56
CA GLU A 161 -10.17 1.24 -10.91
C GLU A 161 -11.15 2.27 -11.47
N GLN A 162 -11.16 3.49 -10.93
CA GLN A 162 -12.00 4.56 -11.48
C GLN A 162 -11.54 4.96 -12.89
N LEU A 163 -10.23 5.07 -13.13
CA LEU A 163 -9.67 5.42 -14.44
C LEU A 163 -9.93 4.34 -15.49
N VAL A 164 -9.81 3.07 -15.13
CA VAL A 164 -10.19 1.94 -15.99
C VAL A 164 -11.67 2.01 -16.35
N ARG A 165 -12.56 2.30 -15.39
CA ARG A 165 -14.01 2.49 -15.65
C ARG A 165 -14.30 3.66 -16.60
N LEU A 166 -13.46 4.69 -16.59
CA LEU A 166 -13.53 5.80 -17.55
C LEU A 166 -12.96 5.46 -18.93
N GLY A 167 -12.57 4.20 -19.16
CA GLY A 167 -12.03 3.72 -20.43
C GLY A 167 -10.57 4.11 -20.66
N ARG A 168 -9.84 4.55 -19.62
CA ARG A 168 -8.42 4.89 -19.74
C ARG A 168 -7.55 3.64 -19.69
N ARG A 169 -6.50 3.62 -20.50
CA ARG A 169 -5.48 2.58 -20.48
C ARG A 169 -4.51 2.81 -19.31
N VAL A 170 -4.65 2.00 -18.27
CA VAL A 170 -3.85 2.10 -17.04
C VAL A 170 -2.75 1.06 -17.02
N ILE A 171 -1.51 1.49 -16.76
CA ILE A 171 -0.36 0.60 -16.53
C ILE A 171 0.23 0.93 -15.16
N SER A 172 0.52 -0.09 -14.37
CA SER A 172 1.20 0.09 -13.09
C SER A 172 2.57 -0.58 -13.03
N ILE A 173 3.49 0.01 -12.26
CA ILE A 173 4.79 -0.57 -11.91
C ILE A 173 4.86 -0.60 -10.37
N GLU A 174 4.97 -1.80 -9.80
CA GLU A 174 4.77 -2.03 -8.37
C GLU A 174 5.82 -2.97 -7.77
N ASP A 175 6.13 -2.77 -6.49
CA ASP A 175 7.03 -3.63 -5.72
C ASP A 175 6.43 -3.95 -4.34
N PRO A 176 5.64 -4.98 -4.31
CA PRO A 176 5.04 -5.77 -5.37
C PRO A 176 3.63 -5.35 -5.76
N VAL A 177 3.02 -6.04 -6.72
CA VAL A 177 1.57 -5.97 -6.94
C VAL A 177 0.86 -6.55 -5.72
N GLU A 178 0.07 -5.71 -5.03
CA GLU A 178 -0.69 -6.13 -3.83
C GLU A 178 -2.07 -6.69 -4.18
N ARG A 179 -2.63 -6.26 -5.32
CA ARG A 179 -3.94 -6.67 -5.81
C ARG A 179 -3.96 -6.66 -7.33
N VAL A 180 -4.48 -7.72 -7.93
CA VAL A 180 -4.69 -7.77 -9.38
C VAL A 180 -5.98 -7.00 -9.72
N LEU A 181 -5.89 -6.06 -10.65
CA LEU A 181 -7.01 -5.30 -11.19
C LEU A 181 -7.37 -5.81 -12.58
N GLU A 182 -8.66 -5.98 -12.84
CA GLU A 182 -9.17 -6.27 -14.17
C GLU A 182 -8.92 -5.06 -15.10
N ASP A 183 -8.59 -5.32 -16.36
CA ASP A 183 -8.31 -4.30 -17.39
C ASP A 183 -7.16 -3.33 -17.06
N CYS A 184 -6.31 -3.65 -16.09
CA CYS A 184 -5.08 -2.92 -15.78
C CYS A 184 -3.85 -3.78 -16.09
N HIS A 185 -2.85 -3.23 -16.76
CA HIS A 185 -1.59 -3.92 -17.00
C HIS A 185 -0.62 -3.63 -15.86
N GLN A 186 -0.41 -4.62 -14.99
CA GLN A 186 0.40 -4.46 -13.78
C GLN A 186 1.75 -5.17 -13.93
N LEU A 187 2.83 -4.41 -13.86
CA LEU A 187 4.21 -4.92 -13.90
C LEU A 187 4.77 -4.97 -12.48
N GLN A 188 5.16 -6.17 -12.06
CA GLN A 188 5.87 -6.31 -10.79
C GLN A 188 7.38 -6.16 -10.97
N VAL A 189 7.99 -5.29 -10.18
CA VAL A 189 9.44 -5.11 -10.08
C VAL A 189 10.10 -6.43 -9.66
N ARG A 190 11.23 -6.74 -10.28
CA ARG A 190 12.07 -7.92 -9.98
C ARG A 190 13.53 -7.54 -10.19
N GLU A 191 14.10 -6.85 -9.24
CA GLU A 191 15.48 -6.33 -9.31
C GLU A 191 16.52 -7.40 -9.62
N ARG A 192 16.33 -8.64 -9.10
CA ARG A 192 17.23 -9.78 -9.35
C ARG A 192 17.41 -10.13 -10.82
N ILE A 193 16.46 -9.77 -11.68
CA ILE A 193 16.51 -9.98 -13.13
C ILE A 193 16.54 -8.68 -13.92
N GLY A 194 16.84 -7.56 -13.25
CA GLY A 194 16.97 -6.24 -13.87
C GLY A 194 15.66 -5.52 -14.18
N VAL A 195 14.50 -6.01 -13.74
CA VAL A 195 13.22 -5.31 -13.87
C VAL A 195 13.07 -4.35 -12.70
N THR A 196 13.57 -3.13 -12.87
CA THR A 196 13.49 -2.03 -11.90
C THR A 196 12.30 -1.12 -12.20
N PHE A 197 12.01 -0.14 -11.31
CA PHE A 197 10.98 0.87 -11.56
C PHE A 197 11.25 1.67 -12.83
N ASP A 198 12.49 2.13 -13.06
CA ASP A 198 12.86 2.88 -14.27
C ASP A 198 12.71 2.05 -15.54
N VAL A 199 13.18 0.79 -15.54
CA VAL A 199 13.04 -0.12 -16.69
C VAL A 199 11.56 -0.36 -16.99
N GLY A 200 10.74 -0.60 -15.95
CA GLY A 200 9.31 -0.79 -16.07
C GLY A 200 8.61 0.44 -16.61
N LEU A 201 8.93 1.62 -16.07
CA LEU A 201 8.33 2.89 -16.49
C LEU A 201 8.66 3.23 -17.95
N ARG A 202 9.92 3.06 -18.38
CA ARG A 202 10.31 3.22 -19.80
C ARG A 202 9.61 2.22 -20.71
N ALA A 203 9.38 1.00 -20.25
CA ALA A 203 8.64 0.02 -21.04
C ALA A 203 7.16 0.40 -21.15
N ALA A 204 6.54 0.85 -20.04
CA ALA A 204 5.16 1.31 -20.00
C ALA A 204 4.89 2.45 -20.98
N LEU A 205 5.79 3.44 -21.07
CA LEU A 205 5.67 4.57 -22.00
C LEU A 205 5.61 4.17 -23.50
N ARG A 206 6.00 2.94 -23.84
CA ARG A 206 5.91 2.40 -25.21
C ARG A 206 4.67 1.53 -25.45
N GLN A 207 3.78 1.47 -24.49
CA GLN A 207 2.55 0.68 -24.52
C GLN A 207 1.30 1.52 -24.75
N ASP A 208 1.45 2.78 -25.18
CA ASP A 208 0.36 3.71 -25.42
C ASP A 208 -0.58 3.86 -24.20
N PRO A 209 -0.04 4.19 -22.99
CA PRO A 209 -0.84 4.35 -21.80
C PRO A 209 -1.43 5.75 -21.70
N ASP A 210 -2.64 5.91 -21.19
CA ASP A 210 -3.17 7.20 -20.74
C ASP A 210 -2.68 7.52 -19.33
N VAL A 211 -2.53 6.46 -18.51
CA VAL A 211 -2.21 6.58 -17.09
C VAL A 211 -1.10 5.60 -16.71
N ILE A 212 -0.11 6.10 -16.00
CA ILE A 212 0.96 5.28 -15.46
C ILE A 212 0.99 5.43 -13.94
N MET A 213 0.81 4.33 -13.21
CA MET A 213 1.01 4.31 -11.77
C MET A 213 2.41 3.77 -11.46
N VAL A 214 3.19 4.53 -10.71
CA VAL A 214 4.47 4.12 -10.15
C VAL A 214 4.29 3.98 -8.66
N GLY A 215 4.39 2.76 -8.14
CA GLY A 215 4.10 2.45 -6.73
C GLY A 215 4.76 3.43 -5.76
N GLU A 216 6.02 3.77 -6.01
CA GLU A 216 6.72 4.83 -5.30
C GLU A 216 7.92 5.35 -6.11
N ILE A 217 8.29 6.61 -5.84
CA ILE A 217 9.48 7.25 -6.42
C ILE A 217 10.56 7.33 -5.34
N ARG A 218 11.56 6.41 -5.44
CA ARG A 218 12.64 6.29 -4.45
C ARG A 218 13.94 6.97 -4.87
N ASP A 219 14.22 7.00 -6.16
CA ASP A 219 15.50 7.42 -6.75
C ASP A 219 15.31 8.51 -7.81
N ASP A 220 16.41 9.16 -8.17
CA ASP A 220 16.46 10.29 -9.11
C ASP A 220 16.13 9.88 -10.54
N VAL A 221 16.48 8.66 -10.95
CA VAL A 221 16.24 8.17 -12.32
C VAL A 221 14.75 7.94 -12.54
N THR A 222 14.10 7.22 -11.62
CA THR A 222 12.65 7.01 -11.63
C THR A 222 11.90 8.34 -11.53
N ALA A 223 12.36 9.25 -10.66
CA ALA A 223 11.76 10.58 -10.50
C ALA A 223 11.78 11.40 -11.79
N ARG A 224 12.94 11.46 -12.47
CA ARG A 224 13.07 12.19 -13.76
C ARG A 224 12.21 11.56 -14.86
N THR A 225 12.14 10.23 -14.93
CA THR A 225 11.36 9.53 -15.93
C THR A 225 9.86 9.74 -15.71
N ALA A 226 9.39 9.66 -14.46
CA ALA A 226 8.00 9.93 -14.07
C ALA A 226 7.60 11.38 -14.36
N LEU A 227 8.47 12.34 -14.01
CA LEU A 227 8.22 13.76 -14.27
C LEU A 227 8.11 14.05 -15.77
N ARG A 228 9.01 13.48 -16.58
CA ARG A 228 8.95 13.62 -18.03
C ARG A 228 7.67 13.01 -18.60
N ALA A 229 7.26 11.83 -18.13
CA ALA A 229 5.99 11.23 -18.55
C ALA A 229 4.81 12.17 -18.28
N ALA A 230 4.77 12.78 -17.08
CA ALA A 230 3.74 13.74 -16.68
C ALA A 230 3.73 15.00 -17.58
N LEU A 231 4.90 15.49 -17.98
CA LEU A 231 5.03 16.64 -18.88
C LEU A 231 4.73 16.33 -20.36
N THR A 232 4.78 15.04 -20.74
CA THR A 232 4.62 14.60 -22.14
C THR A 232 3.26 13.95 -22.45
N GLY A 233 2.23 14.26 -21.67
CA GLY A 233 0.87 13.86 -21.98
C GLY A 233 0.33 12.65 -21.25
N HIS A 234 0.99 12.21 -20.16
CA HIS A 234 0.51 11.08 -19.36
C HIS A 234 0.09 11.52 -17.96
N LEU A 235 -1.01 11.00 -17.45
CA LEU A 235 -1.34 11.12 -16.03
C LEU A 235 -0.50 10.11 -15.24
N VAL A 236 0.41 10.62 -14.40
CA VAL A 236 1.27 9.81 -13.55
C VAL A 236 0.73 9.82 -12.13
N LEU A 237 0.44 8.64 -11.57
CA LEU A 237 0.06 8.44 -10.17
C LEU A 237 1.24 7.86 -9.41
N SER A 238 1.54 8.38 -8.21
CA SER A 238 2.60 7.77 -7.38
C SER A 238 2.39 8.05 -5.90
N THR A 239 3.24 7.41 -5.06
CA THR A 239 3.25 7.67 -3.62
C THR A 239 4.54 8.32 -3.15
N THR A 240 4.44 8.99 -2.01
CA THR A 240 5.60 9.46 -1.26
C THR A 240 5.37 9.31 0.25
N HIS A 241 6.46 9.15 1.02
CA HIS A 241 6.39 9.06 2.49
C HIS A 241 6.41 10.44 3.18
N ALA A 242 6.00 11.49 2.49
CA ALA A 242 5.87 12.82 3.07
C ALA A 242 4.63 12.93 3.96
N ARG A 243 4.68 13.83 4.95
CA ARG A 243 3.58 14.07 5.89
C ARG A 243 2.65 15.21 5.48
N ASP A 244 3.09 16.01 4.53
CA ASP A 244 2.38 17.20 4.03
C ASP A 244 2.85 17.56 2.62
N LEU A 245 2.20 18.57 2.01
CA LEU A 245 2.55 19.11 0.70
C LEU A 245 4.01 19.54 0.64
N VAL A 246 4.48 20.24 1.68
CA VAL A 246 5.85 20.81 1.71
C VAL A 246 6.90 19.68 1.67
N GLY A 247 6.66 18.64 2.47
CA GLY A 247 7.50 17.44 2.49
C GLY A 247 7.47 16.67 1.17
N ALA A 248 6.30 16.59 0.51
CA ALA A 248 6.16 15.92 -0.77
C ALA A 248 6.98 16.62 -1.86
N VAL A 249 6.85 17.95 -1.95
CA VAL A 249 7.63 18.78 -2.89
C VAL A 249 9.13 18.71 -2.53
N ALA A 250 9.47 18.82 -1.23
CA ALA A 250 10.87 18.71 -0.79
C ALA A 250 11.51 17.41 -1.24
N ARG A 251 10.78 16.28 -1.12
CA ARG A 251 11.26 14.97 -1.54
C ARG A 251 11.59 14.91 -3.03
N LEU A 252 10.76 15.52 -3.89
CA LEU A 252 11.04 15.59 -5.33
C LEU A 252 12.29 16.43 -5.63
N VAL A 253 12.45 17.57 -4.95
CA VAL A 253 13.63 18.44 -5.09
C VAL A 253 14.89 17.74 -4.57
N ASP A 254 14.81 17.04 -3.44
CA ASP A 254 15.91 16.27 -2.85
C ASP A 254 16.36 15.11 -3.76
N LEU A 255 15.47 14.56 -4.58
CA LEU A 255 15.76 13.61 -5.66
C LEU A 255 16.41 14.29 -6.89
N GLY A 256 16.75 15.57 -6.80
CA GLY A 256 17.44 16.32 -7.86
C GLY A 256 16.56 16.76 -9.00
N LEU A 257 15.24 16.87 -8.80
CA LEU A 257 14.34 17.44 -9.79
C LEU A 257 14.38 18.96 -9.74
N ASP A 258 14.35 19.59 -10.90
CA ASP A 258 14.22 21.03 -11.02
C ASP A 258 12.86 21.51 -10.54
N ARG A 259 12.82 22.57 -9.74
CA ARG A 259 11.60 23.12 -9.14
C ARG A 259 10.61 23.65 -10.16
N ALA A 260 11.10 24.26 -11.23
CA ALA A 260 10.23 24.76 -12.30
C ALA A 260 9.55 23.60 -13.01
N LEU A 261 10.28 22.51 -13.30
CA LEU A 261 9.69 21.31 -13.90
C LEU A 261 8.71 20.61 -12.93
N VAL A 262 9.02 20.59 -11.64
CA VAL A 262 8.08 20.06 -10.62
C VAL A 262 6.81 20.90 -10.59
N SER A 263 6.91 22.23 -10.64
CA SER A 263 5.77 23.13 -10.63
C SER A 263 4.86 22.99 -11.84
N GLU A 264 5.40 22.60 -12.98
CA GLU A 264 4.68 22.38 -14.23
C GLU A 264 4.01 20.98 -14.26
N ALA A 265 4.73 19.96 -13.78
CA ALA A 265 4.22 18.59 -13.83
C ALA A 265 3.27 18.23 -12.68
N LEU A 266 3.47 18.77 -11.48
CA LEU A 266 2.69 18.42 -10.30
C LEU A 266 1.27 18.96 -10.39
N THR A 267 0.28 18.07 -10.45
CA THR A 267 -1.15 18.43 -10.51
C THR A 267 -1.74 18.57 -9.12
N ALA A 268 -1.42 17.64 -8.23
CA ALA A 268 -1.90 17.70 -6.84
C ALA A 268 -1.07 16.80 -5.92
N VAL A 269 -1.14 17.10 -4.61
CA VAL A 269 -0.70 16.23 -3.54
C VAL A 269 -1.91 15.92 -2.64
N ILE A 270 -2.22 14.64 -2.49
CA ILE A 270 -3.24 14.12 -1.59
C ILE A 270 -2.51 13.57 -0.37
N VAL A 271 -2.65 14.26 0.76
CA VAL A 271 -2.07 13.81 2.03
C VAL A 271 -3.07 12.91 2.74
N GLN A 272 -2.64 11.72 3.15
CA GLN A 272 -3.50 10.69 3.73
C GLN A 272 -2.93 10.17 5.06
N ASN A 273 -3.77 10.14 6.07
CA ASN A 273 -3.55 9.46 7.33
C ASN A 273 -4.68 8.45 7.59
N LEU A 274 -4.48 7.54 8.54
CA LEU A 274 -5.53 6.66 9.05
C LEU A 274 -5.82 7.01 10.49
N GLU A 275 -7.09 7.20 10.81
CA GLU A 275 -7.61 7.37 12.15
C GLU A 275 -8.48 6.18 12.55
N LEU A 276 -8.45 5.86 13.85
CA LEU A 276 -9.34 4.87 14.44
C LEU A 276 -10.63 5.57 14.84
N ARG A 277 -11.74 5.19 14.23
CA ARG A 277 -13.07 5.66 14.61
C ARG A 277 -13.87 4.53 15.22
N SER A 278 -14.51 4.79 16.35
CA SER A 278 -15.50 3.87 16.90
C SER A 278 -16.68 3.79 15.92
N ARG A 279 -17.10 2.59 15.54
CA ARG A 279 -18.38 2.44 14.82
C ARG A 279 -19.48 2.88 15.75
N SER A 280 -20.08 4.03 15.50
CA SER A 280 -21.37 4.38 16.09
C SER A 280 -22.41 3.46 15.46
N PHE A 281 -22.84 2.44 16.21
CA PHE A 281 -24.06 1.76 15.83
C PHE A 281 -25.23 2.73 16.01
N ASP A 282 -26.08 2.87 15.00
CA ASP A 282 -27.44 3.39 15.15
C ASP A 282 -28.29 2.37 15.98
N GLN A 283 -27.85 2.08 17.20
CA GLN A 283 -28.58 1.27 18.17
C GLN A 283 -28.97 2.14 19.36
N PRO A 284 -30.17 1.93 19.94
CA PRO A 284 -30.63 2.74 21.06
C PRO A 284 -29.61 2.66 22.22
N ALA A 285 -29.36 3.81 22.84
CA ALA A 285 -28.34 4.04 23.89
C ALA A 285 -28.32 3.05 25.07
N ALA A 286 -29.35 2.24 25.22
CA ALA A 286 -29.46 1.22 26.28
C ALA A 286 -28.57 -0.02 26.07
N GLN A 287 -28.16 -0.32 24.81
CA GLN A 287 -27.28 -1.47 24.53
C GLN A 287 -25.79 -1.09 24.54
N THR A 288 -25.46 0.17 24.29
CA THR A 288 -24.08 0.68 24.29
C THR A 288 -23.50 0.80 25.71
N ALA A 289 -24.35 0.95 26.70
CA ALA A 289 -23.94 1.08 28.13
C ALA A 289 -23.48 -0.24 28.78
N ALA A 290 -23.68 -1.37 28.11
CA ALA A 290 -23.32 -2.71 28.62
C ALA A 290 -22.03 -3.28 28.01
N MET A 291 -21.43 -2.60 27.01
CA MET A 291 -20.19 -3.04 26.37
C MET A 291 -18.97 -2.46 27.10
N SER A 292 -17.98 -3.30 27.41
CA SER A 292 -16.71 -2.81 27.92
C SER A 292 -16.00 -1.99 26.82
N SER A 293 -15.15 -1.05 27.20
CA SER A 293 -14.39 -0.20 26.24
C SER A 293 -13.51 -0.99 25.28
N SER A 294 -13.28 -2.28 25.53
CA SER A 294 -12.55 -3.22 24.66
C SER A 294 -13.40 -3.85 23.54
N ASP A 295 -14.72 -3.78 23.65
CA ASP A 295 -15.64 -4.49 22.73
C ASP A 295 -16.26 -3.59 21.66
N ILE A 296 -15.91 -2.29 21.65
CA ILE A 296 -16.38 -1.36 20.63
C ILE A 296 -15.60 -1.63 19.33
N PRO A 297 -16.25 -2.07 18.25
CA PRO A 297 -15.56 -2.29 16.99
C PRO A 297 -15.01 -0.97 16.46
N VAL A 298 -13.70 -0.94 16.27
CA VAL A 298 -12.96 0.23 15.78
C VAL A 298 -12.67 0.05 14.31
N GLU A 299 -13.06 1.01 13.50
CA GLU A 299 -12.79 1.05 12.07
C GLU A 299 -11.65 2.01 11.76
N LYS A 300 -10.75 1.61 10.83
CA LYS A 300 -9.73 2.51 10.30
C LYS A 300 -10.33 3.31 9.15
N VAL A 301 -10.41 4.61 9.31
CA VAL A 301 -10.95 5.53 8.30
C VAL A 301 -9.82 6.42 7.79
N GLY A 302 -9.76 6.62 6.47
CA GLY A 302 -8.83 7.55 5.85
C GLY A 302 -9.21 9.00 6.17
N VAL A 303 -8.21 9.80 6.52
CA VAL A 303 -8.33 11.24 6.66
C VAL A 303 -7.47 11.89 5.61
N PHE A 304 -8.07 12.76 4.79
CA PHE A 304 -7.45 13.28 3.58
C PHE A 304 -7.35 14.81 3.63
N SER A 305 -6.25 15.34 3.08
CA SER A 305 -6.09 16.74 2.73
C SER A 305 -5.61 16.81 1.28
N ILE A 306 -6.37 17.49 0.43
CA ILE A 306 -6.10 17.56 -1.01
C ILE A 306 -5.57 18.95 -1.34
N HIS A 307 -4.38 19.00 -1.91
CA HIS A 307 -3.71 20.23 -2.34
C HIS A 307 -3.51 20.19 -3.85
N ALA A 308 -4.46 20.77 -4.59
CA ALA A 308 -4.29 21.00 -6.02
C ALA A 308 -3.26 22.11 -6.27
N MET A 309 -2.48 21.96 -7.31
CA MET A 309 -1.52 22.99 -7.72
C MET A 309 -2.26 24.19 -8.31
N THR A 310 -2.20 25.30 -7.59
CA THR A 310 -2.72 26.60 -8.07
C THR A 310 -1.63 27.36 -8.80
N GLN A 311 -2.02 28.35 -9.60
CA GLN A 311 -1.05 29.23 -10.26
C GLN A 311 -0.08 29.88 -9.26
N GLU A 312 -0.59 30.29 -8.08
CA GLU A 312 0.22 30.88 -7.01
C GLU A 312 1.29 29.89 -6.50
N LEU A 313 0.91 28.63 -6.22
CA LEU A 313 1.84 27.59 -5.80
C LEU A 313 2.89 27.28 -6.87
N SER A 314 2.46 27.20 -8.14
CA SER A 314 3.36 26.95 -9.26
C SER A 314 4.36 28.10 -9.42
N MET A 315 3.93 29.35 -9.35
CA MET A 315 4.81 30.51 -9.41
C MET A 315 5.78 30.55 -8.23
N LEU A 316 5.32 30.20 -7.03
CA LEU A 316 6.19 30.13 -5.85
C LEU A 316 7.27 29.04 -6.01
N LEU A 317 6.93 27.85 -6.50
CA LEU A 317 7.89 26.79 -6.76
C LEU A 317 8.90 27.15 -7.84
N ALA A 318 8.45 27.75 -8.94
CA ALA A 318 9.29 28.16 -10.05
C ALA A 318 10.12 29.42 -9.76
N SER A 319 9.93 30.09 -8.62
CA SER A 319 10.60 31.34 -8.30
C SER A 319 12.11 31.17 -8.10
N ASP A 320 12.89 32.24 -8.32
CA ASP A 320 14.35 32.30 -8.08
C ASP A 320 14.71 32.36 -6.58
N LEU A 321 13.71 32.32 -5.70
CA LEU A 321 13.94 32.34 -4.25
C LEU A 321 14.75 31.11 -3.80
N SER A 322 15.58 31.29 -2.78
CA SER A 322 16.31 30.16 -2.19
C SER A 322 15.34 29.09 -1.66
N TRP A 323 15.72 27.81 -1.77
CA TRP A 323 14.87 26.71 -1.35
C TRP A 323 14.33 26.81 0.09
N PRO A 324 15.13 27.22 1.09
CA PRO A 324 14.60 27.44 2.45
C PRO A 324 13.48 28.48 2.51
N LEU A 325 13.55 29.53 1.69
CA LEU A 325 12.51 30.57 1.65
C LEU A 325 11.24 30.09 0.97
N VAL A 326 11.36 29.41 -0.17
CA VAL A 326 10.21 28.76 -0.85
C VAL A 326 9.53 27.79 0.09
N ARG A 327 10.27 26.94 0.78
CA ARG A 327 9.75 25.98 1.75
C ARG A 327 8.97 26.67 2.89
N LYS A 328 9.48 27.78 3.40
CA LYS A 328 8.80 28.58 4.43
C LYS A 328 7.48 29.15 3.91
N GLN A 329 7.47 29.69 2.69
CA GLN A 329 6.28 30.27 2.08
C GLN A 329 5.23 29.19 1.74
N LEU A 330 5.64 28.02 1.24
CA LEU A 330 4.75 26.87 1.05
C LEU A 330 4.10 26.46 2.37
N ALA A 331 4.86 26.38 3.46
CA ALA A 331 4.33 26.05 4.77
C ALA A 331 3.34 27.11 5.31
N GLN A 332 3.54 28.38 4.98
CA GLN A 332 2.61 29.45 5.30
C GLN A 332 1.33 29.35 4.47
N TRP A 333 1.47 29.09 3.17
CA TRP A 333 0.34 28.89 2.26
C TRP A 333 -0.55 27.75 2.71
N VAL A 334 0.03 26.57 3.03
CA VAL A 334 -0.71 25.40 3.53
C VAL A 334 -1.50 25.74 4.80
N ARG A 335 -0.91 26.47 5.76
CA ARG A 335 -1.59 26.90 6.98
C ARG A 335 -2.76 27.85 6.73
N GLY A 336 -2.59 28.74 5.75
CA GLY A 336 -3.65 29.70 5.37
C GLY A 336 -4.82 29.08 4.59
N HIS A 337 -4.60 27.90 3.98
CA HIS A 337 -5.55 27.23 3.08
C HIS A 337 -5.99 25.85 3.59
N GLN A 338 -5.80 25.54 4.88
CA GLN A 338 -6.25 24.26 5.48
C GLN A 338 -7.77 24.05 5.40
N TYR A 339 -8.54 25.04 4.98
CA TYR A 339 -10.01 25.01 4.86
C TYR A 339 -10.51 24.78 3.43
N VAL A 340 -9.64 24.54 2.44
CA VAL A 340 -10.06 24.53 1.04
C VAL A 340 -10.80 23.24 0.64
N VAL A 341 -10.73 22.16 1.43
CA VAL A 341 -11.61 20.98 1.25
C VAL A 341 -11.77 20.26 2.60
N SER A 342 -12.52 20.82 3.51
CA SER A 342 -13.01 20.11 4.71
C SER A 342 -14.36 19.45 4.41
#